data_e504ebfba573486ef131cd2d8e4730fa
#
_entry.id   e504ebfba573486ef131cd2d8e4730fa
#
_cell.length_a   1.000
_cell.length_b   1.000
_cell.length_c   1.000
_cell.angle_alpha   90.00
_cell.angle_beta   90.00
_cell.angle_gamma   90.00
#
_symmetry.space_group_name_H-M   'P 1'
#
loop_
_entity.id
_entity.type
_entity.pdbx_description
1 polymer ?
#
loop_
_entity_poly.entity_id
_entity_poly.type
_entity_poly.pdbx_seq_one_letter_code
_entity_poly.pdbx_strand_id
1 'polypeptide(L)'
;YHEPLGVVGQIIPWNFPILMATWKIAPAIAGGNCVVLKPAEQTPASIMLLMDLIGDLIPPGVLNVVNGFGLEAGKPLASSPRIGKIAFTGETTTGRMIMQYATENIIPVSLELGGKSPNIFFSDVMDADDGFLDKTLEGFAFFALNQGEVCTAPSRALIQESMADDFYDLAIERVKKIKQGNPLDTDTMMGAQASNDQFEKILSYMDIGKQGGAEVLIGGEAVDLGGDLSGGYYVAPTVLRGTNDMRVFQEEIFGPVVATTTFKDYDDAL
;
A
#
# COMPACT_ATOMS: atom_id res chain seq x y z
N TYR A 1 33.40 6.94 8.15
CA TYR A 1 33.37 5.95 7.08
C TYR A 1 32.22 4.98 7.30
N HIS A 2 31.82 4.26 6.25
CA HIS A 2 30.78 3.24 6.32
C HIS A 2 31.40 1.85 6.28
N GLU A 3 30.86 0.93 7.09
CA GLU A 3 31.28 -0.46 7.12
C GLU A 3 30.08 -1.39 6.88
N PRO A 4 30.28 -2.59 6.28
CA PRO A 4 29.24 -3.59 6.17
C PRO A 4 28.75 -4.05 7.55
N LEU A 5 27.44 -4.29 7.66
CA LEU A 5 26.84 -4.90 8.86
C LEU A 5 26.99 -6.43 8.89
N GLY A 6 27.41 -7.01 7.76
CA GLY A 6 27.54 -8.45 7.59
C GLY A 6 26.35 -9.05 6.85
N VAL A 7 25.56 -9.93 7.48
CA VAL A 7 24.35 -10.51 6.89
C VAL A 7 23.14 -9.71 7.32
N VAL A 8 22.34 -9.23 6.36
CA VAL A 8 21.10 -8.50 6.63
C VAL A 8 19.88 -9.34 6.23
N GLY A 9 18.89 -9.39 7.11
CA GLY A 9 17.60 -10.01 6.85
C GLY A 9 16.63 -8.97 6.27
N GLN A 10 15.96 -9.31 5.19
CA GLN A 10 14.98 -8.46 4.52
C GLN A 10 13.66 -9.18 4.37
N ILE A 11 12.56 -8.55 4.79
CA ILE A 11 11.21 -9.12 4.71
C ILE A 11 10.35 -8.09 4.00
N ILE A 12 9.73 -8.51 2.88
CA ILE A 12 8.98 -7.61 1.98
C ILE A 12 7.52 -8.03 1.84
N PRO A 13 6.62 -7.07 1.58
CA PRO A 13 5.20 -7.31 1.38
C PRO A 13 4.89 -7.75 -0.05
N TRP A 14 3.61 -8.05 -0.27
CA TRP A 14 3.07 -8.58 -1.52
C TRP A 14 2.63 -7.53 -2.54
N ASN A 15 2.44 -6.27 -2.12
CA ASN A 15 1.81 -5.24 -2.98
C ASN A 15 2.73 -4.67 -4.07
N PHE A 16 4.05 -4.63 -3.85
CA PHE A 16 5.05 -4.23 -4.84
C PHE A 16 6.29 -5.14 -4.76
N PRO A 17 6.19 -6.42 -5.17
CA PRO A 17 7.22 -7.42 -4.87
C PRO A 17 8.62 -7.02 -5.37
N ILE A 18 8.79 -6.76 -6.68
CA ILE A 18 10.09 -6.39 -7.27
C ILE A 18 10.59 -5.04 -6.73
N LEU A 19 9.70 -4.05 -6.63
CA LEU A 19 10.09 -2.71 -6.15
C LEU A 19 10.62 -2.81 -4.72
N MET A 20 9.90 -3.50 -3.83
CA MET A 20 10.31 -3.64 -2.43
C MET A 20 11.58 -4.49 -2.27
N ALA A 21 11.76 -5.50 -3.12
CA ALA A 21 13.00 -6.27 -3.16
C ALA A 21 14.18 -5.39 -3.56
N THR A 22 14.08 -4.68 -4.69
CA THR A 22 15.18 -3.86 -5.21
C THR A 22 15.55 -2.70 -4.29
N TRP A 23 14.58 -2.05 -3.66
CA TRP A 23 14.81 -0.99 -2.66
C TRP A 23 15.65 -1.43 -1.47
N LYS A 24 15.57 -2.72 -1.11
CA LYS A 24 16.33 -3.29 0.02
C LYS A 24 17.61 -3.97 -0.42
N ILE A 25 17.58 -4.75 -1.50
CA ILE A 25 18.73 -5.50 -2.01
C ILE A 25 19.85 -4.54 -2.48
N ALA A 26 19.51 -3.57 -3.33
CA ALA A 26 20.49 -2.73 -3.97
C ALA A 26 21.37 -1.94 -2.97
N PRO A 27 20.82 -1.19 -2.01
CA PRO A 27 21.64 -0.47 -1.03
C PRO A 27 22.41 -1.41 -0.08
N ALA A 28 21.83 -2.59 0.24
CA ALA A 28 22.51 -3.55 1.11
C ALA A 28 23.77 -4.13 0.45
N ILE A 29 23.67 -4.56 -0.82
CA ILE A 29 24.81 -5.08 -1.58
C ILE A 29 25.82 -3.97 -1.87
N ALA A 30 25.37 -2.77 -2.25
CA ALA A 30 26.25 -1.61 -2.45
C ALA A 30 27.03 -1.24 -1.19
N GLY A 31 26.45 -1.46 -0.01
CA GLY A 31 27.10 -1.31 1.29
C GLY A 31 27.99 -2.48 1.70
N GLY A 32 28.21 -3.47 0.83
CA GLY A 32 29.07 -4.62 1.09
C GLY A 32 28.46 -5.72 1.96
N ASN A 33 27.13 -5.76 2.11
CA ASN A 33 26.44 -6.75 2.94
C ASN A 33 26.01 -7.98 2.13
N CYS A 34 25.90 -9.13 2.80
CA CYS A 34 25.16 -10.27 2.30
C CYS A 34 23.66 -10.14 2.71
N VAL A 35 22.79 -10.66 1.87
CA VAL A 35 21.33 -10.51 2.02
C VAL A 35 20.65 -11.87 2.12
N VAL A 36 19.74 -12.02 3.08
CA VAL A 36 18.73 -13.06 3.11
C VAL A 36 17.36 -12.37 2.98
N LEU A 37 16.71 -12.53 1.83
CA LEU A 37 15.41 -11.94 1.51
C LEU A 37 14.30 -12.99 1.69
N LYS A 38 13.26 -12.62 2.45
CA LYS A 38 11.99 -13.35 2.50
C LYS A 38 10.91 -12.53 1.78
N PRO A 39 10.48 -12.92 0.57
CA PRO A 39 9.32 -12.31 -0.07
C PRO A 39 8.02 -12.73 0.62
N ALA A 40 6.93 -12.02 0.31
CA ALA A 40 5.61 -12.46 0.73
C ALA A 40 5.23 -13.78 0.03
N GLU A 41 4.57 -14.66 0.76
CA GLU A 41 4.15 -15.97 0.26
C GLU A 41 3.18 -15.90 -0.91
N GLN A 42 2.40 -14.82 -1.02
CA GLN A 42 1.46 -14.60 -2.11
C GLN A 42 2.14 -14.25 -3.44
N THR A 43 3.32 -13.59 -3.40
CA THR A 43 3.93 -12.98 -4.59
C THR A 43 5.44 -13.24 -4.74
N PRO A 44 5.93 -14.49 -4.57
CA PRO A 44 7.36 -14.77 -4.68
C PRO A 44 7.86 -14.90 -6.12
N ALA A 45 6.98 -15.17 -7.09
CA ALA A 45 7.36 -15.60 -8.45
C ALA A 45 8.28 -14.60 -9.17
N SER A 46 7.96 -13.31 -9.11
CA SER A 46 8.79 -12.28 -9.75
C SER A 46 10.17 -12.13 -9.12
N ILE A 47 10.30 -12.41 -7.82
CA ILE A 47 11.59 -12.40 -7.11
C ILE A 47 12.42 -13.61 -7.52
N MET A 48 11.82 -14.78 -7.67
CA MET A 48 12.51 -15.97 -8.14
C MET A 48 13.02 -15.79 -9.57
N LEU A 49 12.19 -15.20 -10.45
CA LEU A 49 12.61 -14.87 -11.82
C LEU A 49 13.78 -13.85 -11.82
N LEU A 50 13.72 -12.84 -10.93
CA LEU A 50 14.84 -11.90 -10.78
C LEU A 50 16.12 -12.63 -10.38
N MET A 51 16.05 -13.60 -9.46
CA MET A 51 17.22 -14.39 -9.07
C MET A 51 17.80 -15.21 -10.22
N ASP A 52 16.94 -15.79 -11.06
CA ASP A 52 17.38 -16.52 -12.26
C ASP A 52 18.11 -15.60 -13.26
N LEU A 53 17.69 -14.35 -13.37
CA LEU A 53 18.27 -13.37 -14.30
C LEU A 53 19.60 -12.78 -13.82
N ILE A 54 19.78 -12.60 -12.51
CA ILE A 54 20.94 -11.91 -11.94
C ILE A 54 21.86 -12.81 -11.13
N GLY A 55 21.51 -14.06 -10.90
CA GLY A 55 22.24 -14.97 -10.01
C GLY A 55 23.72 -15.13 -10.37
N ASP A 56 24.03 -15.19 -11.65
CA ASP A 56 25.41 -15.31 -12.16
C ASP A 56 26.21 -13.98 -12.10
N LEU A 57 25.52 -12.86 -11.87
CA LEU A 57 26.17 -11.54 -11.77
C LEU A 57 26.68 -11.22 -10.37
N ILE A 58 26.25 -12.00 -9.36
CA ILE A 58 26.52 -11.79 -7.95
C ILE A 58 27.28 -13.00 -7.39
N PRO A 59 28.33 -12.83 -6.60
CA PRO A 59 29.05 -13.95 -6.02
C PRO A 59 28.12 -14.86 -5.20
N PRO A 60 28.29 -16.18 -5.27
CA PRO A 60 27.48 -17.13 -4.51
C PRO A 60 27.40 -16.82 -3.03
N GLY A 61 26.18 -16.84 -2.46
CA GLY A 61 25.93 -16.58 -1.04
C GLY A 61 25.79 -15.10 -0.66
N VAL A 62 26.02 -14.16 -1.57
CA VAL A 62 25.82 -12.72 -1.30
C VAL A 62 24.33 -12.36 -1.27
N LEU A 63 23.54 -12.92 -2.18
CA LEU A 63 22.08 -12.74 -2.22
C LEU A 63 21.39 -14.10 -2.16
N ASN A 64 20.52 -14.28 -1.17
CA ASN A 64 19.79 -15.52 -0.92
C ASN A 64 18.31 -15.21 -0.71
N VAL A 65 17.43 -16.04 -1.26
CA VAL A 65 15.97 -15.92 -1.09
C VAL A 65 15.45 -17.14 -0.33
N VAL A 66 14.63 -16.89 0.69
CA VAL A 66 13.97 -17.93 1.49
C VAL A 66 12.46 -17.72 1.40
N ASN A 67 11.76 -18.64 0.74
CA ASN A 67 10.31 -18.66 0.72
C ASN A 67 9.76 -19.36 1.98
N GLY A 68 8.55 -18.94 2.39
CA GLY A 68 7.85 -19.53 3.54
C GLY A 68 6.94 -18.53 4.23
N PHE A 69 6.10 -19.02 5.12
CA PHE A 69 5.18 -18.20 5.89
C PHE A 69 5.90 -17.40 6.99
N GLY A 70 5.16 -16.44 7.57
CA GLY A 70 5.71 -15.53 8.57
C GLY A 70 6.33 -16.21 9.78
N LEU A 71 5.67 -17.24 10.34
CA LEU A 71 6.17 -17.96 11.51
C LEU A 71 7.30 -18.95 11.17
N GLU A 72 7.30 -19.52 9.97
CA GLU A 72 8.24 -20.57 9.55
C GLU A 72 9.56 -20.00 9.01
N ALA A 73 9.51 -18.92 8.26
CA ALA A 73 10.69 -18.29 7.66
C ALA A 73 10.94 -16.87 8.21
N GLY A 74 9.91 -16.07 8.42
CA GLY A 74 10.03 -14.69 8.88
C GLY A 74 10.54 -14.58 10.32
N LYS A 75 9.93 -15.31 11.26
CA LYS A 75 10.33 -15.29 12.67
C LYS A 75 11.77 -15.78 12.87
N PRO A 76 12.19 -16.96 12.34
CA PRO A 76 13.58 -17.41 12.46
C PRO A 76 14.59 -16.43 11.85
N LEU A 77 14.24 -15.77 10.73
CA LEU A 77 15.10 -14.74 10.14
C LEU A 77 15.22 -13.52 11.06
N ALA A 78 14.10 -13.05 11.63
CA ALA A 78 14.06 -11.87 12.48
C ALA A 78 14.71 -12.07 13.87
N SER A 79 14.82 -13.32 14.35
CA SER A 79 15.42 -13.65 15.65
C SER A 79 16.80 -14.34 15.54
N SER A 80 17.38 -14.45 14.34
CA SER A 80 18.66 -15.17 14.18
C SER A 80 19.85 -14.37 14.70
N PRO A 81 20.70 -14.94 15.58
CA PRO A 81 21.90 -14.26 16.06
C PRO A 81 22.95 -14.01 14.98
N ARG A 82 22.77 -14.56 13.76
CA ARG A 82 23.66 -14.35 12.62
C ARG A 82 23.27 -13.15 11.76
N ILE A 83 22.17 -12.48 12.09
CA ILE A 83 21.66 -11.32 11.33
C ILE A 83 22.13 -10.04 12.03
N GLY A 84 22.83 -9.19 11.29
CA GLY A 84 23.32 -7.90 11.78
C GLY A 84 22.25 -6.78 11.72
N LYS A 85 21.20 -6.92 10.90
CA LYS A 85 20.08 -5.98 10.80
C LYS A 85 18.88 -6.61 10.11
N ILE A 86 17.68 -6.24 10.54
CA ILE A 86 16.41 -6.54 9.83
C ILE A 86 15.89 -5.26 9.15
N ALA A 87 15.52 -5.40 7.88
CA ALA A 87 14.74 -4.40 7.14
C ALA A 87 13.39 -5.00 6.76
N PHE A 88 12.32 -4.50 7.38
CA PHE A 88 10.96 -4.97 7.19
C PHE A 88 10.11 -3.89 6.51
N THR A 89 9.28 -4.30 5.55
CA THR A 89 8.15 -3.50 5.06
C THR A 89 6.89 -4.36 5.10
N GLY A 90 5.83 -3.84 5.67
CA GLY A 90 4.55 -4.53 5.75
C GLY A 90 3.58 -3.90 6.75
N GLU A 91 2.63 -4.67 7.19
CA GLU A 91 1.56 -4.25 8.09
C GLU A 91 2.12 -3.94 9.50
N THR A 92 1.52 -2.95 10.17
CA THR A 92 2.01 -2.42 11.46
C THR A 92 2.04 -3.48 12.57
N THR A 93 1.04 -4.36 12.65
CA THR A 93 1.00 -5.43 13.67
C THR A 93 2.14 -6.43 13.45
N THR A 94 2.41 -6.79 12.20
CA THR A 94 3.55 -7.64 11.84
C THR A 94 4.88 -6.94 12.16
N GLY A 95 4.98 -5.63 11.91
CA GLY A 95 6.17 -4.85 12.29
C GLY A 95 6.46 -4.88 13.79
N ARG A 96 5.43 -4.81 14.64
CA ARG A 96 5.57 -4.97 16.09
C ARG A 96 6.11 -6.36 16.46
N MET A 97 5.59 -7.42 15.82
CA MET A 97 6.10 -8.78 16.04
C MET A 97 7.55 -8.91 15.59
N ILE A 98 7.94 -8.35 14.46
CA ILE A 98 9.34 -8.34 13.98
C ILE A 98 10.26 -7.67 15.00
N MET A 99 9.86 -6.53 15.57
CA MET A 99 10.63 -5.89 16.65
C MET A 99 10.77 -6.81 17.87
N GLN A 100 9.69 -7.47 18.29
CA GLN A 100 9.72 -8.41 19.41
C GLN A 100 10.69 -9.59 19.17
N TYR A 101 10.68 -10.17 17.97
CA TYR A 101 11.61 -11.24 17.61
C TYR A 101 13.06 -10.76 17.58
N ALA A 102 13.30 -9.56 17.06
CA ALA A 102 14.65 -8.99 17.00
C ALA A 102 15.26 -8.72 18.38
N THR A 103 14.43 -8.46 19.42
CA THR A 103 14.90 -8.22 20.78
C THR A 103 15.63 -9.41 21.40
N GLU A 104 15.35 -10.65 20.95
CA GLU A 104 16.04 -11.86 21.45
C GLU A 104 17.58 -11.77 21.30
N ASN A 105 18.04 -11.10 20.24
CA ASN A 105 19.46 -10.93 19.93
C ASN A 105 19.86 -9.46 19.73
N ILE A 106 19.02 -8.52 20.16
CA ILE A 106 19.28 -7.07 20.10
C ILE A 106 19.58 -6.62 18.65
N ILE A 107 18.87 -7.19 17.68
CA ILE A 107 19.11 -6.91 16.25
C ILE A 107 18.49 -5.56 15.90
N PRO A 108 19.24 -4.61 15.31
CA PRO A 108 18.69 -3.35 14.80
C PRO A 108 17.63 -3.59 13.72
N VAL A 109 16.52 -2.87 13.79
CA VAL A 109 15.39 -3.01 12.86
C VAL A 109 15.12 -1.68 12.17
N SER A 110 14.90 -1.71 10.84
CA SER A 110 14.23 -0.65 10.09
C SER A 110 12.86 -1.12 9.68
N LEU A 111 11.84 -0.30 9.96
CA LEU A 111 10.44 -0.62 9.69
C LEU A 111 9.86 0.42 8.73
N GLU A 112 9.31 -0.06 7.62
CA GLU A 112 8.43 0.69 6.73
C GLU A 112 7.04 0.09 6.88
N LEU A 113 6.10 0.89 7.37
CA LEU A 113 4.78 0.42 7.81
C LEU A 113 3.66 1.12 7.04
N GLY A 114 2.43 0.83 7.42
CA GLY A 114 1.26 1.45 6.85
C GLY A 114 1.05 2.90 7.30
N GLY A 115 0.06 3.53 6.71
CA GLY A 115 -0.30 4.90 7.03
C GLY A 115 -1.72 5.27 6.59
N LYS A 116 -2.07 6.51 6.88
CA LYS A 116 -3.34 7.11 6.51
C LYS A 116 -3.07 8.53 5.97
N SER A 117 -2.29 8.58 4.87
CA SER A 117 -1.80 9.84 4.30
C SER A 117 -2.95 10.76 3.87
N PRO A 118 -2.94 12.04 4.23
CA PRO A 118 -3.91 13.00 3.76
C PRO A 118 -3.52 13.58 2.41
N ASN A 119 -4.50 13.87 1.57
CA ASN A 119 -4.42 14.76 0.44
C ASN A 119 -5.30 15.98 0.75
N ILE A 120 -4.75 17.19 0.71
CA ILE A 120 -5.41 18.41 1.16
C ILE A 120 -5.66 19.32 -0.04
N PHE A 121 -6.92 19.68 -0.27
CA PHE A 121 -7.37 20.46 -1.41
C PHE A 121 -7.92 21.81 -0.96
N PHE A 122 -7.19 22.89 -1.27
CA PHE A 122 -7.63 24.27 -1.04
C PHE A 122 -8.43 24.81 -2.23
N SER A 123 -9.26 25.82 -1.99
CA SER A 123 -10.22 26.32 -3.01
C SER A 123 -9.59 26.95 -4.25
N ASP A 124 -8.34 27.37 -4.18
CA ASP A 124 -7.60 27.95 -5.31
C ASP A 124 -7.37 26.96 -6.47
N VAL A 125 -7.48 25.64 -6.21
CA VAL A 125 -7.42 24.63 -7.27
C VAL A 125 -8.58 24.74 -8.28
N MET A 126 -9.71 25.31 -7.85
CA MET A 126 -10.90 25.49 -8.71
C MET A 126 -10.77 26.69 -9.66
N ASP A 127 -9.93 27.65 -9.33
CA ASP A 127 -9.69 28.87 -10.12
C ASP A 127 -8.56 28.69 -11.15
N ALA A 128 -7.89 27.55 -11.15
CA ALA A 128 -6.75 27.27 -12.02
C ALA A 128 -7.21 26.99 -13.45
N ASP A 129 -6.78 27.80 -14.41
CA ASP A 129 -7.10 27.70 -15.84
C ASP A 129 -5.99 27.05 -16.68
N ASP A 130 -4.93 26.57 -16.05
CA ASP A 130 -3.72 25.99 -16.67
C ASP A 130 -3.71 24.45 -16.74
N GLY A 131 -4.84 23.80 -16.52
CA GLY A 131 -4.97 22.33 -16.43
C GLY A 131 -4.59 21.75 -15.06
N PHE A 132 -4.33 22.60 -14.06
CA PHE A 132 -3.98 22.13 -12.71
C PHE A 132 -5.16 21.41 -12.02
N LEU A 133 -6.39 21.86 -12.27
CA LEU A 133 -7.58 21.19 -11.77
C LEU A 133 -7.67 19.73 -12.24
N ASP A 134 -7.33 19.45 -13.51
CA ASP A 134 -7.31 18.06 -14.01
C ASP A 134 -6.28 17.19 -13.28
N LYS A 135 -5.09 17.73 -13.02
CA LYS A 135 -4.05 17.05 -12.20
C LYS A 135 -4.48 16.86 -10.74
N THR A 136 -5.21 17.83 -10.20
CA THR A 136 -5.76 17.76 -8.84
C THR A 136 -6.77 16.63 -8.74
N LEU A 137 -7.67 16.48 -9.71
CA LEU A 137 -8.63 15.37 -9.78
C LEU A 137 -7.95 14.01 -10.03
N GLU A 138 -6.88 13.99 -10.81
CA GLU A 138 -6.03 12.80 -10.94
C GLU A 138 -5.40 12.44 -9.57
N GLY A 139 -4.82 13.43 -8.87
CA GLY A 139 -4.27 13.26 -7.53
C GLY A 139 -5.31 12.77 -6.52
N PHE A 140 -6.56 13.21 -6.62
CA PHE A 140 -7.65 12.66 -5.81
C PHE A 140 -7.89 11.18 -6.11
N ALA A 141 -7.91 10.77 -7.40
CA ALA A 141 -8.16 9.40 -7.80
C ALA A 141 -7.01 8.42 -7.49
N PHE A 142 -5.84 8.93 -7.09
CA PHE A 142 -4.67 8.11 -6.75
C PHE A 142 -4.89 7.12 -5.58
N PHE A 143 -5.95 7.29 -4.80
CA PHE A 143 -6.31 6.30 -3.78
C PHE A 143 -6.61 4.90 -4.36
N ALA A 144 -6.95 4.81 -5.63
CA ALA A 144 -7.23 3.56 -6.33
C ALA A 144 -6.01 2.99 -7.09
N LEU A 145 -4.86 3.68 -7.10
CA LEU A 145 -3.62 3.17 -7.69
C LEU A 145 -3.27 1.81 -7.10
N ASN A 146 -2.87 0.86 -7.94
CA ASN A 146 -2.56 -0.51 -7.52
C ASN A 146 -3.64 -1.11 -6.61
N GLN A 147 -4.91 -0.97 -6.98
CA GLN A 147 -6.10 -1.41 -6.23
C GLN A 147 -6.22 -0.79 -4.82
N GLY A 148 -5.57 0.36 -4.57
CA GLY A 148 -5.48 0.96 -3.25
C GLY A 148 -4.55 0.24 -2.28
N GLU A 149 -3.82 -0.77 -2.75
CA GLU A 149 -2.87 -1.58 -1.98
C GLU A 149 -1.49 -0.89 -1.93
N VAL A 150 -1.48 0.35 -1.45
CA VAL A 150 -0.32 1.24 -1.44
C VAL A 150 -0.15 1.89 -0.07
N CYS A 151 1.01 1.69 0.55
CA CYS A 151 1.32 2.24 1.89
C CYS A 151 1.34 3.79 1.93
N THR A 152 1.61 4.44 0.79
CA THR A 152 1.62 5.89 0.62
C THR A 152 0.36 6.42 -0.07
N ALA A 153 -0.68 5.60 -0.25
CA ALA A 153 -1.92 6.03 -0.87
C ALA A 153 -2.53 7.23 -0.12
N PRO A 154 -3.04 8.25 -0.84
CA PRO A 154 -3.79 9.34 -0.23
C PRO A 154 -5.19 8.83 0.17
N SER A 155 -5.26 8.06 1.23
CA SER A 155 -6.47 7.38 1.69
C SER A 155 -7.39 8.25 2.55
N ARG A 156 -6.99 9.49 2.83
CA ARG A 156 -7.84 10.60 3.30
C ARG A 156 -7.79 11.74 2.32
N ALA A 157 -8.94 12.39 2.08
CA ALA A 157 -8.99 13.65 1.34
C ALA A 157 -9.69 14.71 2.18
N LEU A 158 -9.00 15.83 2.43
CA LEU A 158 -9.50 16.98 3.13
C LEU A 158 -9.80 18.06 2.09
N ILE A 159 -11.05 18.52 2.02
CA ILE A 159 -11.54 19.41 0.98
C ILE A 159 -12.04 20.69 1.63
N GLN A 160 -11.58 21.86 1.17
CA GLN A 160 -12.03 23.13 1.72
C GLN A 160 -13.53 23.34 1.50
N GLU A 161 -14.27 23.69 2.56
CA GLU A 161 -15.75 23.77 2.57
C GLU A 161 -16.31 24.65 1.44
N SER A 162 -15.63 25.75 1.09
CA SER A 162 -16.08 26.70 0.10
C SER A 162 -16.22 26.13 -1.33
N MET A 163 -15.54 25.01 -1.64
CA MET A 163 -15.59 24.37 -2.95
C MET A 163 -16.12 22.94 -2.91
N ALA A 164 -16.49 22.44 -1.73
CA ALA A 164 -16.65 21.00 -1.50
C ALA A 164 -17.68 20.36 -2.46
N ASP A 165 -18.83 20.95 -2.65
CA ASP A 165 -19.89 20.37 -3.49
C ASP A 165 -19.45 20.26 -4.96
N ASP A 166 -18.92 21.34 -5.53
CA ASP A 166 -18.44 21.37 -6.92
C ASP A 166 -17.24 20.41 -7.10
N PHE A 167 -16.35 20.35 -6.12
CA PHE A 167 -15.20 19.45 -6.16
C PHE A 167 -15.63 17.97 -6.08
N TYR A 168 -16.60 17.63 -5.23
CA TYR A 168 -17.12 16.25 -5.14
C TYR A 168 -17.73 15.80 -6.47
N ASP A 169 -18.51 16.65 -7.13
CA ASP A 169 -19.11 16.31 -8.42
C ASP A 169 -18.04 15.96 -9.46
N LEU A 170 -17.00 16.78 -9.57
CA LEU A 170 -15.88 16.53 -10.49
C LEU A 170 -15.06 15.29 -10.10
N ALA A 171 -14.78 15.12 -8.82
CA ALA A 171 -14.00 14.01 -8.29
C ALA A 171 -14.72 12.67 -8.52
N ILE A 172 -16.04 12.60 -8.26
CA ILE A 172 -16.85 11.40 -8.50
C ILE A 172 -16.86 11.05 -10.00
N GLU A 173 -17.02 12.04 -10.89
CA GLU A 173 -16.95 11.80 -12.34
C GLU A 173 -15.56 11.30 -12.78
N ARG A 174 -14.49 11.70 -12.10
CA ARG A 174 -13.13 11.15 -12.32
C ARG A 174 -13.04 9.70 -11.84
N VAL A 175 -13.56 9.37 -10.65
CA VAL A 175 -13.56 8.02 -10.10
C VAL A 175 -14.36 7.03 -10.96
N LYS A 176 -15.50 7.46 -11.53
CA LYS A 176 -16.28 6.63 -12.47
C LYS A 176 -15.51 6.18 -13.71
N LYS A 177 -14.45 6.89 -14.09
CA LYS A 177 -13.60 6.55 -15.25
C LYS A 177 -12.56 5.48 -14.95
N ILE A 178 -12.40 5.07 -13.68
CA ILE A 178 -11.46 4.01 -13.29
C ILE A 178 -11.97 2.68 -13.82
N LYS A 179 -11.27 2.14 -14.82
CA LYS A 179 -11.63 0.88 -15.48
C LYS A 179 -11.02 -0.30 -14.74
N GLN A 180 -11.88 -1.17 -14.23
CA GLN A 180 -11.46 -2.46 -13.65
C GLN A 180 -11.42 -3.54 -14.73
N GLY A 181 -10.52 -4.50 -14.61
CA GLY A 181 -10.41 -5.55 -15.61
C GLY A 181 -9.24 -6.50 -15.39
N ASN A 182 -8.90 -7.24 -16.44
CA ASN A 182 -7.72 -8.09 -16.51
C ASN A 182 -6.46 -7.19 -16.48
N PRO A 183 -5.51 -7.39 -15.55
CA PRO A 183 -4.30 -6.58 -15.44
C PRO A 183 -3.35 -6.70 -16.64
N LEU A 184 -3.55 -7.69 -17.53
CA LEU A 184 -2.79 -7.82 -18.77
C LEU A 184 -3.36 -6.97 -19.91
N ASP A 185 -4.56 -6.42 -19.77
CA ASP A 185 -5.14 -5.52 -20.76
C ASP A 185 -4.63 -4.08 -20.53
N THR A 186 -4.13 -3.46 -21.59
CA THR A 186 -3.53 -2.12 -21.53
C THR A 186 -4.47 -1.01 -21.08
N ASP A 187 -5.78 -1.23 -21.24
CA ASP A 187 -6.82 -0.28 -20.83
C ASP A 187 -7.25 -0.45 -19.37
N THR A 188 -6.84 -1.52 -18.70
CA THR A 188 -7.18 -1.75 -17.30
C THR A 188 -6.38 -0.80 -16.41
N MET A 189 -7.07 -0.06 -15.56
CA MET A 189 -6.48 0.86 -14.58
C MET A 189 -6.36 0.21 -13.21
N MET A 190 -7.24 -0.73 -12.89
CA MET A 190 -7.30 -1.38 -11.58
C MET A 190 -7.66 -2.87 -11.71
N GLY A 191 -6.86 -3.73 -11.12
CA GLY A 191 -7.07 -5.18 -11.06
C GLY A 191 -7.85 -5.64 -9.83
N ALA A 192 -7.82 -6.97 -9.59
CA ALA A 192 -8.36 -7.57 -8.37
C ALA A 192 -7.46 -7.33 -7.15
N GLN A 193 -8.03 -7.43 -5.95
CA GLN A 193 -7.26 -7.43 -4.70
C GLN A 193 -6.34 -8.65 -4.63
N ALA A 194 -5.25 -8.55 -3.89
CA ALA A 194 -4.20 -9.57 -3.86
C ALA A 194 -4.63 -10.91 -3.24
N SER A 195 -5.65 -10.93 -2.40
CA SER A 195 -6.13 -12.13 -1.72
C SER A 195 -7.57 -12.00 -1.23
N ASN A 196 -8.19 -13.14 -0.90
CA ASN A 196 -9.51 -13.16 -0.27
C ASN A 196 -9.51 -12.43 1.07
N ASP A 197 -8.49 -12.63 1.90
CA ASP A 197 -8.40 -12.00 3.22
C ASP A 197 -8.37 -10.47 3.10
N GLN A 198 -7.65 -9.94 2.11
CA GLN A 198 -7.61 -8.51 1.83
C GLN A 198 -8.94 -7.99 1.30
N PHE A 199 -9.58 -8.73 0.41
CA PHE A 199 -10.91 -8.43 -0.12
C PHE A 199 -11.95 -8.35 1.00
N GLU A 200 -12.03 -9.36 1.89
CA GLU A 200 -12.94 -9.38 3.02
C GLU A 200 -12.65 -8.26 4.03
N LYS A 201 -11.37 -7.98 4.29
CA LYS A 201 -10.96 -6.84 5.13
C LYS A 201 -11.53 -5.53 4.59
N ILE A 202 -11.37 -5.27 3.30
CA ILE A 202 -11.85 -4.03 2.68
C ILE A 202 -13.37 -3.92 2.81
N LEU A 203 -14.12 -4.98 2.51
CA LEU A 203 -15.57 -5.01 2.65
C LEU A 203 -16.01 -4.77 4.09
N SER A 204 -15.33 -5.36 5.07
CA SER A 204 -15.61 -5.13 6.49
C SER A 204 -15.45 -3.66 6.89
N TYR A 205 -14.47 -2.95 6.33
CA TYR A 205 -14.30 -1.52 6.58
C TYR A 205 -15.37 -0.66 5.91
N MET A 206 -15.92 -1.08 4.78
CA MET A 206 -17.09 -0.42 4.20
C MET A 206 -18.31 -0.51 5.13
N ASP A 207 -18.52 -1.67 5.73
CA ASP A 207 -19.59 -1.86 6.72
C ASP A 207 -19.32 -1.04 7.99
N ILE A 208 -18.09 -1.02 8.48
CA ILE A 208 -17.66 -0.17 9.61
C ILE A 208 -17.94 1.31 9.30
N GLY A 209 -17.61 1.78 8.09
CA GLY A 209 -17.87 3.15 7.67
C GLY A 209 -19.37 3.47 7.68
N LYS A 210 -20.19 2.64 7.04
CA LYS A 210 -21.66 2.77 6.99
C LYS A 210 -22.27 2.78 8.40
N GLN A 211 -21.87 1.85 9.25
CA GLN A 211 -22.34 1.77 10.64
C GLN A 211 -21.87 2.94 11.49
N GLY A 212 -20.70 3.50 11.19
CA GLY A 212 -20.16 4.71 11.81
C GLY A 212 -20.82 6.00 11.34
N GLY A 213 -21.72 5.95 10.37
CA GLY A 213 -22.42 7.11 9.82
C GLY A 213 -21.74 7.77 8.64
N ALA A 214 -20.72 7.13 8.04
CA ALA A 214 -20.12 7.63 6.80
C ALA A 214 -21.11 7.47 5.64
N GLU A 215 -21.23 8.51 4.83
CA GLU A 215 -21.99 8.50 3.59
C GLU A 215 -21.13 7.89 2.46
N VAL A 216 -21.72 6.97 1.70
CA VAL A 216 -21.07 6.41 0.51
C VAL A 216 -21.44 7.27 -0.70
N LEU A 217 -20.49 8.03 -1.23
CA LEU A 217 -20.71 8.87 -2.40
C LEU A 217 -20.64 8.07 -3.70
N ILE A 218 -19.78 7.05 -3.75
CA ILE A 218 -19.66 6.10 -4.86
C ILE A 218 -19.03 4.80 -4.36
N GLY A 219 -19.32 3.67 -5.02
CA GLY A 219 -18.78 2.35 -4.69
C GLY A 219 -19.40 1.76 -3.43
N GLY A 220 -18.56 1.24 -2.54
CA GLY A 220 -19.01 0.65 -1.26
C GLY A 220 -19.44 -0.81 -1.34
N GLU A 221 -18.99 -1.54 -2.38
CA GLU A 221 -19.41 -2.91 -2.64
C GLU A 221 -18.36 -3.73 -3.40
N ALA A 222 -18.53 -5.04 -3.37
CA ALA A 222 -17.82 -5.96 -4.26
C ALA A 222 -18.39 -5.87 -5.68
N VAL A 223 -17.55 -6.15 -6.67
CA VAL A 223 -17.96 -6.14 -8.09
C VAL A 223 -17.71 -7.51 -8.70
N ASP A 224 -18.69 -8.05 -9.40
CA ASP A 224 -18.48 -9.18 -10.31
C ASP A 224 -18.39 -8.64 -11.75
N LEU A 225 -17.22 -8.74 -12.36
CA LEU A 225 -16.98 -8.29 -13.73
C LEU A 225 -17.50 -9.28 -14.78
N GLY A 226 -17.94 -10.47 -14.36
CA GLY A 226 -18.48 -11.51 -15.24
C GLY A 226 -17.45 -12.19 -16.14
N GLY A 227 -17.93 -13.12 -16.97
CA GLY A 227 -17.07 -13.84 -17.91
C GLY A 227 -15.90 -14.55 -17.23
N ASP A 228 -14.70 -14.43 -17.81
CA ASP A 228 -13.47 -15.04 -17.29
C ASP A 228 -12.95 -14.35 -16.01
N LEU A 229 -13.52 -13.21 -15.64
CA LEU A 229 -13.18 -12.46 -14.42
C LEU A 229 -14.16 -12.69 -13.27
N SER A 230 -15.21 -13.50 -13.50
CA SER A 230 -16.20 -13.83 -12.45
C SER A 230 -15.55 -14.53 -11.27
N GLY A 231 -15.96 -14.13 -10.07
CA GLY A 231 -15.38 -14.65 -8.82
C GLY A 231 -14.01 -14.06 -8.46
N GLY A 232 -13.50 -13.10 -9.21
CA GLY A 232 -12.31 -12.33 -8.85
C GLY A 232 -12.58 -11.39 -7.68
N TYR A 233 -11.53 -11.03 -6.93
CA TYR A 233 -11.61 -10.18 -5.73
C TYR A 233 -11.68 -8.68 -6.09
N TYR A 234 -12.71 -8.29 -6.85
CA TYR A 234 -12.88 -6.91 -7.30
C TYR A 234 -13.73 -6.11 -6.31
N VAL A 235 -13.23 -4.93 -5.96
CA VAL A 235 -13.90 -3.96 -5.10
C VAL A 235 -14.08 -2.67 -5.88
N ALA A 236 -15.28 -2.11 -5.87
CA ALA A 236 -15.55 -0.82 -6.51
C ALA A 236 -14.70 0.30 -5.90
N PRO A 237 -14.05 1.18 -6.69
CA PRO A 237 -13.44 2.39 -6.18
C PRO A 237 -14.45 3.16 -5.34
N THR A 238 -14.11 3.43 -4.08
CA THR A 238 -15.06 3.89 -3.08
C THR A 238 -14.66 5.23 -2.49
N VAL A 239 -15.61 6.17 -2.46
CA VAL A 239 -15.48 7.46 -1.77
C VAL A 239 -16.47 7.51 -0.62
N LEU A 240 -15.95 7.64 0.60
CA LEU A 240 -16.72 7.79 1.82
C LEU A 240 -16.63 9.24 2.31
N ARG A 241 -17.76 9.86 2.67
CA ARG A 241 -17.78 11.18 3.32
C ARG A 241 -18.13 11.03 4.81
N GLY A 242 -17.37 11.68 5.69
CA GLY A 242 -17.60 11.59 7.12
C GLY A 242 -16.75 12.56 7.92
N THR A 243 -16.48 12.23 9.19
CA THR A 243 -15.68 13.02 10.10
C THR A 243 -14.37 12.32 10.45
N ASN A 244 -13.33 13.10 10.76
CA ASN A 244 -11.97 12.58 10.95
C ASN A 244 -11.83 11.60 12.13
N ASP A 245 -12.75 11.58 13.08
CA ASP A 245 -12.77 10.67 14.23
C ASP A 245 -13.31 9.26 13.89
N MET A 246 -13.94 9.08 12.73
CA MET A 246 -14.41 7.78 12.29
C MET A 246 -13.26 6.80 12.03
N ARG A 247 -13.46 5.51 12.33
CA ARG A 247 -12.46 4.46 12.12
C ARG A 247 -11.92 4.40 10.68
N VAL A 248 -12.75 4.65 9.68
CA VAL A 248 -12.35 4.69 8.25
C VAL A 248 -11.37 5.82 7.92
N PHE A 249 -11.26 6.84 8.79
CA PHE A 249 -10.24 7.90 8.69
C PHE A 249 -8.98 7.58 9.50
N GLN A 250 -9.10 6.83 10.59
CA GLN A 250 -8.02 6.57 11.54
C GLN A 250 -7.26 5.28 11.26
N GLU A 251 -7.90 4.30 10.62
CA GLU A 251 -7.35 2.97 10.39
C GLU A 251 -7.06 2.73 8.90
N GLU A 252 -5.98 2.02 8.61
CA GLU A 252 -5.57 1.70 7.24
C GLU A 252 -6.44 0.57 6.66
N ILE A 253 -7.21 0.89 5.62
CA ILE A 253 -8.05 -0.09 4.91
C ILE A 253 -7.21 -0.92 3.93
N PHE A 254 -6.26 -0.28 3.24
CA PHE A 254 -5.37 -0.86 2.25
C PHE A 254 -6.12 -1.43 1.04
N GLY A 255 -7.02 -0.64 0.49
CA GLY A 255 -7.86 -0.95 -0.66
C GLY A 255 -8.31 0.33 -1.37
N PRO A 256 -9.11 0.23 -2.45
CA PRO A 256 -9.51 1.37 -3.28
C PRO A 256 -10.60 2.21 -2.59
N VAL A 257 -10.30 2.69 -1.38
CA VAL A 257 -11.22 3.44 -0.53
C VAL A 257 -10.55 4.72 -0.04
N VAL A 258 -11.17 5.87 -0.32
CA VAL A 258 -10.79 7.16 0.24
C VAL A 258 -11.88 7.66 1.20
N ALA A 259 -11.45 8.12 2.38
CA ALA A 259 -12.32 8.77 3.34
C ALA A 259 -12.16 10.29 3.21
N THR A 260 -13.26 11.01 2.98
CA THR A 260 -13.26 12.44 2.69
C THR A 260 -13.98 13.25 3.77
N THR A 261 -13.41 14.37 4.15
CA THR A 261 -14.01 15.35 5.08
C THR A 261 -13.74 16.77 4.59
N THR A 262 -14.47 17.72 5.12
CA THR A 262 -14.24 19.14 4.83
C THR A 262 -13.46 19.82 5.94
N PHE A 263 -12.81 20.95 5.60
CA PHE A 263 -12.15 21.86 6.54
C PHE A 263 -12.43 23.32 6.14
N LYS A 264 -12.33 24.26 7.09
CA LYS A 264 -12.66 25.67 6.87
C LYS A 264 -11.47 26.47 6.35
N ASP A 265 -10.36 26.39 7.02
CA ASP A 265 -9.16 27.16 6.75
C ASP A 265 -7.89 26.34 7.04
N TYR A 266 -6.73 26.95 6.89
CA TYR A 266 -5.44 26.30 7.06
C TYR A 266 -5.26 25.69 8.47
N ASP A 267 -5.69 26.40 9.51
CA ASP A 267 -5.51 25.93 10.90
C ASP A 267 -6.43 24.73 11.21
N ASP A 268 -7.62 24.68 10.60
CA ASP A 268 -8.55 23.55 10.71
C ASP A 268 -8.10 22.30 9.93
N ALA A 269 -7.29 22.50 8.88
CA ALA A 269 -6.74 21.40 8.06
C ALA A 269 -5.59 20.66 8.77
N LEU A 270 -4.89 21.32 9.73
CA LEU A 270 -3.72 20.78 10.46
C LEU A 270 -4.14 20.03 11.73
#